data_2d612b2f464f45ceaffb4fdd0972f2c6
#
_entry.id   2d612b2f464f45ceaffb4fdd0972f2c6
#
_cell.length_a   1.000
_cell.length_b   1.000
_cell.length_c   1.000
_cell.angle_alpha   90.00
_cell.angle_beta   90.00
_cell.angle_gamma   90.00
#
_symmetry.space_group_name_H-M   'P 1'
#
loop_
_entity.id
_entity.type
_entity.pdbx_description
1 polymer ?
#
loop_
_entity_poly.entity_id
_entity_poly.type
_entity_poly.pdbx_seq_one_letter_code
_entity_poly.pdbx_strand_id
1 'polypeptide(L)'
;MNPLALGLGLVVMVIWGLNFAVGKVALAELPPIFFMAVRFALVALALVWFAPIPRAHLRGLFFASVFIGAGHYALFFTGLAGVEAGASAIALQLQVPFAALVAAFVFQERLGWLR
;
A
#
# COMPACT_ATOMS: atom_id res chain seq x y z
N MET A 1 19.08 -17.69 -8.47
CA MET A 1 18.22 -16.96 -7.49
C MET A 1 18.26 -17.73 -6.18
N ASN A 2 18.37 -17.01 -5.06
CA ASN A 2 18.38 -17.66 -3.75
C ASN A 2 16.97 -18.23 -3.46
N PRO A 3 16.81 -19.55 -3.17
CA PRO A 3 15.50 -20.17 -2.90
C PRO A 3 14.74 -19.52 -1.74
N LEU A 4 15.46 -19.00 -0.73
CA LEU A 4 14.86 -18.27 0.37
C LEU A 4 14.21 -16.95 -0.10
N ALA A 5 14.91 -16.19 -0.96
CA ALA A 5 14.37 -14.94 -1.51
C ALA A 5 13.13 -15.20 -2.39
N LEU A 6 13.13 -16.28 -3.15
CA LEU A 6 11.97 -16.70 -3.94
C LEU A 6 10.79 -17.06 -3.04
N GLY A 7 11.03 -17.84 -1.98
CA GLY A 7 10.00 -18.23 -1.01
C GLY A 7 9.40 -17.02 -0.30
N LEU A 8 10.23 -16.09 0.17
CA LEU A 8 9.76 -14.84 0.79
C LEU A 8 8.96 -13.99 -0.20
N GLY A 9 9.39 -13.89 -1.45
CA GLY A 9 8.65 -13.17 -2.49
C GLY A 9 7.25 -13.76 -2.72
N LEU A 10 7.15 -15.09 -2.80
CA LEU A 10 5.85 -15.77 -2.94
C LEU A 10 4.93 -15.51 -1.74
N VAL A 11 5.46 -15.57 -0.51
CA VAL A 11 4.68 -15.26 0.70
C VAL A 11 4.13 -13.83 0.65
N VAL A 12 4.95 -12.85 0.27
CA VAL A 12 4.52 -11.47 0.12
C VAL A 12 3.41 -11.33 -0.92
N MET A 13 3.54 -12.00 -2.08
CA MET A 13 2.51 -11.98 -3.13
C MET A 13 1.18 -12.56 -2.65
N VAL A 14 1.22 -13.68 -1.91
CA VAL A 14 0.03 -14.29 -1.32
C VAL A 14 -0.64 -13.35 -0.30
N ILE A 15 0.15 -12.75 0.60
CA ILE A 15 -0.36 -11.80 1.59
C ILE A 15 -1.01 -10.59 0.90
N TRP A 16 -0.41 -10.08 -0.17
CA TRP A 16 -0.97 -8.96 -0.92
C TRP A 16 -2.28 -9.34 -1.64
N GLY A 17 -2.32 -10.52 -2.27
CA GLY A 17 -3.54 -11.02 -2.90
C GLY A 17 -4.69 -11.19 -1.89
N LEU A 18 -4.40 -11.78 -0.73
CA LEU A 18 -5.36 -11.91 0.37
C LEU A 18 -5.84 -10.56 0.88
N ASN A 19 -4.98 -9.55 0.90
CA ASN A 19 -5.37 -8.20 1.32
C ASN A 19 -6.51 -7.61 0.48
N PHE A 20 -6.53 -7.85 -0.85
CA PHE A 20 -7.63 -7.42 -1.71
C PHE A 20 -8.92 -8.19 -1.40
N ALA A 21 -8.84 -9.49 -1.23
CA ALA A 21 -10.00 -10.34 -0.93
C ALA A 21 -10.62 -9.97 0.43
N VAL A 22 -9.81 -9.89 1.47
CA VAL A 22 -10.24 -9.50 2.83
C VAL A 22 -10.79 -8.06 2.83
N GLY A 23 -10.10 -7.14 2.14
CA GLY A 23 -10.58 -5.77 1.99
C GLY A 23 -11.95 -5.70 1.34
N LYS A 24 -12.18 -6.47 0.27
CA LYS A 24 -13.47 -6.49 -0.44
C LYS A 24 -14.61 -7.05 0.43
N VAL A 25 -14.34 -8.11 1.18
CA VAL A 25 -15.33 -8.66 2.13
C VAL A 25 -15.68 -7.66 3.23
N ALA A 26 -14.69 -7.02 3.81
CA ALA A 26 -14.91 -6.02 4.84
C ALA A 26 -15.67 -4.79 4.33
N LEU A 27 -15.41 -4.36 3.09
CA LEU A 27 -16.09 -3.23 2.45
C LEU A 27 -17.53 -3.52 2.03
N ALA A 28 -17.96 -4.79 2.05
CA ALA A 28 -19.37 -5.14 1.87
C ALA A 28 -20.21 -4.74 3.10
N GLU A 29 -19.59 -4.73 4.29
CA GLU A 29 -20.28 -4.47 5.56
C GLU A 29 -19.94 -3.11 6.16
N LEU A 30 -18.75 -2.55 5.84
CA LEU A 30 -18.21 -1.37 6.48
C LEU A 30 -17.95 -0.24 5.45
N PRO A 31 -18.23 1.03 5.81
CA PRO A 31 -17.81 2.16 5.00
C PRO A 31 -16.28 2.20 4.82
N PRO A 32 -15.76 2.53 3.62
CA PRO A 32 -14.32 2.46 3.32
C PRO A 32 -13.44 3.24 4.30
N ILE A 33 -13.86 4.45 4.66
CA ILE A 33 -13.09 5.30 5.59
C ILE A 33 -13.07 4.72 7.00
N PHE A 34 -14.20 4.17 7.46
CA PHE A 34 -14.27 3.52 8.77
C PHE A 34 -13.40 2.26 8.83
N PHE A 35 -13.48 1.42 7.81
CA PHE A 35 -12.62 0.22 7.69
C PHE A 35 -11.14 0.58 7.74
N MET A 36 -10.74 1.62 6.99
CA MET A 36 -9.37 2.12 7.00
C MET A 36 -8.95 2.61 8.39
N ALA A 37 -9.79 3.42 9.06
CA ALA A 37 -9.50 3.95 10.39
C ALA A 37 -9.28 2.83 11.43
N VAL A 38 -10.16 1.84 11.45
CA VAL A 38 -10.03 0.68 12.34
C VAL A 38 -8.75 -0.11 12.05
N ARG A 39 -8.46 -0.37 10.79
CA ARG A 39 -7.25 -1.08 10.37
C ARG A 39 -5.98 -0.37 10.83
N PHE A 40 -5.86 0.93 10.58
CA PHE A 40 -4.69 1.70 11.02
C PHE A 40 -4.60 1.83 12.53
N ALA A 41 -5.73 1.96 13.22
CA ALA A 41 -5.75 1.97 14.69
C ALA A 41 -5.21 0.66 15.26
N LEU A 42 -5.64 -0.49 14.74
CA LEU A 42 -5.14 -1.81 15.17
C LEU A 42 -3.64 -1.97 14.91
N VAL A 43 -3.17 -1.56 13.72
CA VAL A 43 -1.74 -1.60 13.38
C VAL A 43 -0.95 -0.67 14.29
N ALA A 44 -1.43 0.54 14.55
CA ALA A 44 -0.76 1.50 15.44
C ALA A 44 -0.68 0.96 16.87
N LEU A 45 -1.77 0.39 17.40
CA LEU A 45 -1.79 -0.24 18.72
C LEU A 45 -0.81 -1.41 18.80
N ALA A 46 -0.72 -2.24 17.77
CA ALA A 46 0.22 -3.34 17.74
C ALA A 46 1.68 -2.85 17.69
N LEU A 47 1.97 -1.83 16.87
CA LEU A 47 3.34 -1.36 16.66
C LEU A 47 3.88 -0.44 17.74
N VAL A 48 3.02 0.26 18.49
CA VAL A 48 3.46 1.22 19.52
C VAL A 48 4.34 0.56 20.59
N TRP A 49 4.14 -0.73 20.83
CA TRP A 49 4.91 -1.50 21.81
C TRP A 49 6.29 -1.94 21.29
N PHE A 50 6.48 -2.00 20.00
CA PHE A 50 7.70 -2.50 19.35
C PHE A 50 8.55 -1.41 18.69
N ALA A 51 7.95 -0.28 18.32
CA ALA A 51 8.63 0.76 17.59
C ALA A 51 8.76 2.04 18.43
N PRO A 52 9.98 2.49 18.75
CA PRO A 52 10.17 3.78 19.42
C PRO A 52 9.76 4.92 18.47
N ILE A 53 9.00 5.87 18.98
CA ILE A 53 8.54 7.02 18.19
C ILE A 53 9.72 7.99 17.98
N PRO A 54 10.18 8.23 16.75
CA PRO A 54 11.30 9.13 16.47
C PRO A 54 10.86 10.60 16.60
N ARG A 55 10.97 11.15 17.79
CA ARG A 55 10.50 12.51 18.11
C ARG A 55 11.13 13.62 17.24
N ALA A 56 12.35 13.40 16.75
CA ALA A 56 13.05 14.37 15.91
C ALA A 56 12.39 14.61 14.54
N HIS A 57 11.59 13.66 14.03
CA HIS A 57 11.01 13.69 12.68
C HIS A 57 9.47 13.73 12.68
N LEU A 58 8.84 14.06 13.80
CA LEU A 58 7.38 14.02 13.95
C LEU A 58 6.63 14.83 12.88
N ARG A 59 7.14 16.00 12.49
CA ARG A 59 6.49 16.81 11.44
C ARG A 59 6.48 16.09 10.09
N GLY A 60 7.61 15.56 9.66
CA GLY A 60 7.71 14.80 8.41
C GLY A 60 6.84 13.55 8.43
N LEU A 61 6.85 12.82 9.54
CA LEU A 61 5.99 11.64 9.75
C LEU A 61 4.51 12.00 9.72
N PHE A 62 4.11 13.13 10.32
CA PHE A 62 2.73 13.60 10.27
C PHE A 62 2.27 13.87 8.83
N PHE A 63 3.03 14.64 8.05
CA PHE A 63 2.70 14.91 6.65
C PHE A 63 2.69 13.62 5.82
N ALA A 64 3.69 12.75 5.98
CA ALA A 64 3.70 11.45 5.30
C ALA A 64 2.47 10.60 5.66
N SER A 65 2.07 10.57 6.94
CA SER A 65 0.88 9.85 7.39
C SER A 65 -0.42 10.42 6.82
N VAL A 66 -0.53 11.74 6.69
CA VAL A 66 -1.71 12.38 6.11
C VAL A 66 -1.80 12.07 4.60
N PHE A 67 -0.71 12.24 3.85
CA PHE A 67 -0.75 12.04 2.40
C PHE A 67 -0.76 10.56 2.02
N ILE A 68 0.13 9.75 2.57
CA ILE A 68 0.27 8.33 2.23
C ILE A 68 -0.73 7.48 3.01
N GLY A 69 -0.88 7.76 4.32
CA GLY A 69 -1.83 7.03 5.17
C GLY A 69 -3.27 7.40 4.85
N ALA A 70 -3.69 8.61 5.17
CA ALA A 70 -5.09 9.00 5.03
C ALA A 70 -5.48 9.24 3.56
N GLY A 71 -4.73 10.06 2.79
CA GLY A 71 -5.08 10.43 1.42
C GLY A 71 -5.05 9.24 0.47
N HIS A 72 -3.92 8.58 0.34
CA HIS A 72 -3.77 7.44 -0.59
C HIS A 72 -4.73 6.30 -0.27
N TYR A 73 -4.78 5.85 0.99
CA TYR A 73 -5.61 4.70 1.35
C TYR A 73 -7.11 5.03 1.37
N ALA A 74 -7.52 6.26 1.66
CA ALA A 74 -8.92 6.66 1.53
C ALA A 74 -9.39 6.52 0.08
N LEU A 75 -8.60 7.02 -0.88
CA LEU A 75 -8.88 6.87 -2.31
C LEU A 75 -8.86 5.40 -2.75
N PHE A 76 -7.86 4.65 -2.29
CA PHE A 76 -7.70 3.24 -2.62
C PHE A 76 -8.92 2.40 -2.16
N PHE A 77 -9.31 2.49 -0.90
CA PHE A 77 -10.44 1.71 -0.39
C PHE A 77 -11.80 2.19 -0.92
N THR A 78 -11.95 3.48 -1.21
CA THR A 78 -13.15 4.00 -1.88
C THR A 78 -13.25 3.43 -3.30
N GLY A 79 -12.14 3.40 -4.04
CA GLY A 79 -12.07 2.77 -5.35
C GLY A 79 -12.35 1.26 -5.30
N LEU A 80 -11.74 0.56 -4.35
CA LEU A 80 -11.93 -0.88 -4.15
C LEU A 80 -13.38 -1.25 -3.81
N ALA A 81 -14.10 -0.39 -3.09
CA ALA A 81 -15.52 -0.62 -2.78
C ALA A 81 -16.38 -0.70 -4.05
N GLY A 82 -16.07 0.15 -5.05
CA GLY A 82 -16.82 0.24 -6.31
C GLY A 82 -16.43 -0.75 -7.40
N VAL A 83 -15.33 -1.51 -7.25
CA VAL A 83 -14.78 -2.38 -8.29
C VAL A 83 -14.51 -3.78 -7.74
N GLU A 84 -14.45 -4.79 -8.60
CA GLU A 84 -14.07 -6.14 -8.19
C GLU A 84 -12.61 -6.21 -7.73
N ALA A 85 -12.33 -7.08 -6.75
CA ALA A 85 -10.99 -7.21 -6.16
C ALA A 85 -9.91 -7.56 -7.20
N GLY A 86 -10.22 -8.44 -8.15
CA GLY A 86 -9.32 -8.82 -9.24
C GLY A 86 -8.99 -7.64 -10.17
N ALA A 87 -10.01 -6.89 -10.58
CA ALA A 87 -9.84 -5.69 -11.41
C ALA A 87 -9.01 -4.61 -10.69
N SER A 88 -9.26 -4.41 -9.39
CA SER A 88 -8.46 -3.49 -8.55
C SER A 88 -7.00 -3.91 -8.47
N ALA A 89 -6.72 -5.21 -8.31
CA ALA A 89 -5.36 -5.72 -8.27
C ALA A 89 -4.61 -5.48 -9.59
N ILE A 90 -5.29 -5.67 -10.74
CA ILE A 90 -4.72 -5.39 -12.07
C ILE A 90 -4.49 -3.89 -12.24
N ALA A 91 -5.48 -3.05 -11.90
CA ALA A 91 -5.37 -1.60 -12.00
C ALA A 91 -4.22 -1.05 -11.17
N LEU A 92 -3.96 -1.62 -9.99
CA LEU A 92 -2.83 -1.21 -9.14
C LEU A 92 -1.47 -1.48 -9.81
N GLN A 93 -1.37 -2.46 -10.68
CA GLN A 93 -0.12 -2.72 -11.42
C GLN A 93 0.27 -1.59 -12.38
N LEU A 94 -0.66 -0.72 -12.74
CA LEU A 94 -0.34 0.49 -13.51
C LEU A 94 0.62 1.43 -12.76
N GLN A 95 0.74 1.31 -11.43
CA GLN A 95 1.74 2.05 -10.66
C GLN A 95 3.18 1.81 -11.17
N VAL A 96 3.48 0.61 -11.67
CA VAL A 96 4.83 0.25 -12.15
C VAL A 96 5.25 1.10 -13.36
N PRO A 97 4.49 1.12 -14.48
CA PRO A 97 4.83 1.99 -15.60
C PRO A 97 4.76 3.49 -15.25
N PHE A 98 3.82 3.91 -14.40
CA PHE A 98 3.78 5.30 -13.95
C PHE A 98 5.00 5.67 -13.11
N ALA A 99 5.44 4.81 -12.20
CA ALA A 99 6.68 5.05 -11.45
C ALA A 99 7.90 5.15 -12.36
N ALA A 100 7.99 4.29 -13.40
CA ALA A 100 9.06 4.36 -14.38
C ALA A 100 9.03 5.67 -15.18
N LEU A 101 7.83 6.15 -15.57
CA LEU A 101 7.68 7.44 -16.26
C LEU A 101 8.10 8.61 -15.37
N VAL A 102 7.68 8.61 -14.09
CA VAL A 102 8.09 9.65 -13.13
C VAL A 102 9.61 9.61 -12.93
N ALA A 103 10.22 8.44 -12.78
CA ALA A 103 11.66 8.29 -12.66
C ALA A 103 12.40 8.88 -13.89
N ALA A 104 11.90 8.61 -15.09
CA ALA A 104 12.48 9.12 -16.33
C ALA A 104 12.34 10.65 -16.49
N PHE A 105 11.15 11.19 -16.21
CA PHE A 105 10.87 12.61 -16.46
C PHE A 105 11.32 13.53 -15.33
N VAL A 106 11.14 13.11 -14.07
CA VAL A 106 11.44 13.94 -12.88
C VAL A 106 12.89 13.76 -12.44
N PHE A 107 13.35 12.51 -12.34
CA PHE A 107 14.71 12.20 -11.88
C PHE A 107 15.71 12.05 -13.04
N GLN A 108 15.24 12.15 -14.32
CA GLN A 108 16.09 12.01 -15.52
C GLN A 108 16.89 10.70 -15.54
N GLU A 109 16.39 9.68 -14.88
CA GLU A 109 17.01 8.36 -14.87
C GLU A 109 16.86 7.71 -16.25
N ARG A 110 17.96 7.21 -16.80
CA ARG A 110 17.92 6.46 -18.05
C ARG A 110 17.22 5.14 -17.82
N LEU A 111 16.06 4.95 -18.46
CA LEU A 111 15.39 3.66 -18.50
C LEU A 111 16.26 2.68 -19.28
N GLY A 112 17.07 1.91 -18.56
CA GLY A 112 17.88 0.87 -19.17
C GLY A 112 16.99 -0.32 -19.56
N TRP A 113 16.82 -0.55 -20.86
CA TRP A 113 16.06 -1.67 -21.42
C TRP A 113 16.68 -3.06 -21.15
N LEU A 114 17.83 -3.13 -20.46
CA LEU A 114 18.66 -4.33 -20.28
C LEU A 114 19.08 -4.59 -18.83
N ARG A 115 18.26 -4.27 -17.85
CA ARG A 115 18.52 -4.72 -16.49
C ARG A 115 17.35 -5.49 -15.92
#